data_7abd44014ae378e4099c20f1b3344f1e
#
_entry.id   7abd44014ae378e4099c20f1b3344f1e
#
_cell.length_a   1.000
_cell.length_b   1.000
_cell.length_c   1.000
_cell.angle_alpha   90.00
_cell.angle_beta   90.00
_cell.angle_gamma   90.00
#
_symmetry.space_group_name_H-M   'P 1'
#
loop_
_entity.id
_entity.type
_entity.pdbx_description
1 polymer ?
#
loop_
_entity_poly.entity_id
_entity_poly.type
_entity_poly.pdbx_seq_one_letter_code
_entity_poly.pdbx_strand_id
1 'polypeptide(L)'
;MKKQLLAALLLLTLLLPFASAEEKTEAEQTLPMLELHQVNLGCADGYLIRFGNTTVLIDGGEAWPNKPERLFPQYLEAVGVTHVDVYIVTHWHLDHCMNVNHILERWGGGSTVVYGASAEVNPDYAPLANGAVYQQMKDGDELTIGGWLTVNCVGPKTVKNSGNQNMDSLNFVLIYGQKRMLFTGDYAASGNINRKYQDLVRNIDVLKFPHHGILDDKTNTYEIGVVLMRVLSPTYVLIPGAASVWEIWNFIAAYSAEQNLTRDHVYNNRFGNIVLLTDGETIEVCTNVDPADFNPYQPE
;
A
#
# COMPACT_ATOMS: atom_id res chain seq x y z
N MET A 1 40.25 -11.26 -87.32
CA MET A 1 40.07 -12.58 -86.74
C MET A 1 40.38 -12.42 -85.28
N LYS A 2 39.34 -12.28 -84.46
CA LYS A 2 39.48 -12.05 -83.03
C LYS A 2 38.82 -13.25 -82.31
N LYS A 3 39.65 -13.97 -81.48
CA LYS A 3 39.21 -15.05 -80.67
C LYS A 3 38.58 -14.46 -79.43
N GLN A 4 37.34 -14.83 -79.12
CA GLN A 4 36.69 -14.52 -77.82
C GLN A 4 36.97 -15.66 -76.88
N LEU A 5 37.57 -15.31 -75.73
CA LEU A 5 37.68 -16.16 -74.57
C LEU A 5 36.46 -16.04 -73.66
N LEU A 6 35.74 -17.13 -73.50
CA LEU A 6 34.62 -17.20 -72.53
C LEU A 6 35.20 -17.58 -71.16
N ALA A 7 35.09 -16.65 -70.18
CA ALA A 7 35.46 -16.92 -68.82
C ALA A 7 34.20 -17.40 -68.07
N ALA A 8 34.19 -18.65 -67.61
CA ALA A 8 33.14 -19.17 -66.77
C ALA A 8 33.39 -18.74 -65.30
N LEU A 9 32.48 -17.93 -64.75
CA LEU A 9 32.49 -17.51 -63.36
C LEU A 9 31.77 -18.58 -62.54
N LEU A 10 32.51 -19.33 -61.73
CA LEU A 10 31.96 -20.30 -60.78
C LEU A 10 31.46 -19.57 -59.53
N LEU A 11 30.11 -19.44 -59.38
CA LEU A 11 29.53 -18.86 -58.18
C LEU A 11 29.44 -19.91 -57.09
N LEU A 12 30.36 -19.84 -56.12
CA LEU A 12 30.36 -20.68 -54.94
C LEU A 12 29.43 -20.07 -53.91
N THR A 13 28.18 -20.54 -53.82
CA THR A 13 27.26 -20.14 -52.74
C THR A 13 27.61 -20.86 -51.45
N LEU A 14 28.22 -20.13 -50.54
CA LEU A 14 28.41 -20.56 -49.13
C LEU A 14 27.01 -20.54 -48.46
N LEU A 15 26.45 -21.72 -48.26
CA LEU A 15 25.33 -21.95 -47.36
C LEU A 15 25.85 -21.85 -45.93
N LEU A 16 25.72 -20.65 -45.30
CA LEU A 16 25.85 -20.51 -43.87
C LEU A 16 24.58 -21.06 -43.21
N PRO A 17 24.70 -21.95 -42.19
CA PRO A 17 23.52 -22.33 -41.45
C PRO A 17 23.00 -21.09 -40.66
N PHE A 18 21.78 -20.69 -40.96
CA PHE A 18 21.03 -19.81 -40.09
C PHE A 18 20.87 -20.55 -38.77
N ALA A 19 21.64 -20.17 -37.75
CA ALA A 19 21.33 -20.50 -36.37
C ALA A 19 20.03 -19.76 -36.06
N SER A 20 18.93 -20.48 -35.93
CA SER A 20 17.71 -19.96 -35.35
C SER A 20 18.09 -19.56 -33.92
N ALA A 21 18.12 -18.26 -33.65
CA ALA A 21 18.07 -17.78 -32.29
C ALA A 21 16.75 -18.34 -31.70
N GLU A 22 16.86 -19.29 -30.79
CA GLU A 22 15.75 -19.60 -29.89
C GLU A 22 15.42 -18.29 -29.17
N GLU A 23 14.32 -17.67 -29.58
CA GLU A 23 13.63 -16.69 -28.75
C GLU A 23 13.37 -17.42 -27.42
N LYS A 24 14.15 -17.09 -26.38
CA LYS A 24 13.77 -17.37 -25.03
C LYS A 24 12.45 -16.61 -24.85
N THR A 25 11.34 -17.31 -24.95
CA THR A 25 10.08 -16.83 -24.40
C THR A 25 10.37 -16.51 -22.94
N GLU A 26 10.42 -15.23 -22.62
CA GLU A 26 10.32 -14.79 -21.23
C GLU A 26 9.04 -15.46 -20.70
N ALA A 27 9.22 -16.39 -19.76
CA ALA A 27 8.08 -16.96 -19.07
C ALA A 27 7.32 -15.77 -18.50
N GLU A 28 6.07 -15.61 -18.89
CA GLU A 28 5.17 -14.59 -18.39
C GLU A 28 5.15 -14.77 -16.87
N GLN A 29 5.90 -13.91 -16.16
CA GLN A 29 5.94 -13.97 -14.70
C GLN A 29 4.56 -13.61 -14.20
N THR A 30 3.83 -14.59 -13.72
CA THR A 30 2.52 -14.37 -13.10
C THR A 30 2.72 -13.57 -11.82
N LEU A 31 1.86 -12.56 -11.63
CA LEU A 31 1.82 -11.79 -10.39
C LEU A 31 1.60 -12.76 -9.20
N PRO A 32 2.45 -12.71 -8.15
CA PRO A 32 2.16 -13.49 -6.95
C PRO A 32 0.89 -12.99 -6.26
N MET A 33 0.18 -13.84 -5.53
CA MET A 33 -0.95 -13.40 -4.72
C MET A 33 -0.47 -12.37 -3.69
N LEU A 34 -1.15 -11.22 -3.62
CA LEU A 34 -0.91 -10.21 -2.59
C LEU A 34 -1.93 -10.38 -1.46
N GLU A 35 -1.45 -10.38 -0.24
CA GLU A 35 -2.24 -10.31 0.98
C GLU A 35 -2.12 -8.91 1.59
N LEU A 36 -3.23 -8.23 1.81
CA LEU A 36 -3.32 -6.99 2.59
C LEU A 36 -4.10 -7.25 3.86
N HIS A 37 -3.43 -7.22 5.01
CA HIS A 37 -4.02 -7.44 6.32
C HIS A 37 -4.29 -6.10 7.00
N GLN A 38 -5.54 -5.83 7.37
CA GLN A 38 -5.92 -4.79 8.32
C GLN A 38 -6.03 -5.43 9.70
N VAL A 39 -5.11 -5.12 10.58
CA VAL A 39 -5.04 -5.74 11.91
C VAL A 39 -5.96 -5.03 12.89
N ASN A 40 -6.64 -5.80 13.74
CA ASN A 40 -7.50 -5.25 14.79
C ASN A 40 -6.65 -4.70 15.97
N LEU A 41 -6.37 -3.42 15.92
CA LEU A 41 -5.62 -2.69 16.94
C LEU A 41 -6.53 -1.75 17.77
N GLY A 42 -7.85 -1.89 17.64
CA GLY A 42 -8.81 -0.92 18.16
C GLY A 42 -8.86 0.32 17.26
N CYS A 43 -8.79 1.52 17.84
CA CYS A 43 -8.70 2.78 17.09
C CYS A 43 -7.24 3.12 16.79
N ALA A 44 -6.56 2.28 16.03
CA ALA A 44 -5.18 2.46 15.59
C ALA A 44 -5.00 1.82 14.22
N ASP A 45 -4.04 2.31 13.45
CA ASP A 45 -3.71 1.80 12.12
C ASP A 45 -2.52 0.84 12.19
N GLY A 46 -2.66 -0.28 11.51
CA GLY A 46 -1.59 -1.25 11.28
C GLY A 46 -1.96 -2.20 10.16
N TYR A 47 -1.16 -2.18 9.11
CA TYR A 47 -1.38 -3.01 7.93
C TYR A 47 -0.10 -3.77 7.59
N LEU A 48 -0.29 -5.04 7.24
CA LEU A 48 0.74 -5.88 6.67
C LEU A 48 0.39 -6.19 5.22
N ILE A 49 1.34 -6.03 4.31
CA ILE A 49 1.23 -6.45 2.92
C ILE A 49 2.31 -7.49 2.66
N ARG A 50 1.93 -8.62 2.08
CA ARG A 50 2.85 -9.69 1.66
C ARG A 50 2.56 -10.12 0.23
N PHE A 51 3.61 -10.36 -0.55
CA PHE A 51 3.54 -10.99 -1.87
C PHE A 51 4.91 -11.53 -2.23
N GLY A 52 4.97 -12.76 -2.76
CA GLY A 52 6.25 -13.44 -2.93
C GLY A 52 7.05 -13.42 -1.62
N ASN A 53 8.30 -12.98 -1.67
CA ASN A 53 9.17 -12.85 -0.49
C ASN A 53 9.20 -11.40 0.06
N THR A 54 8.26 -10.55 -0.33
CA THR A 54 8.26 -9.14 0.05
C THR A 54 7.30 -8.87 1.19
N THR A 55 7.75 -8.12 2.18
CA THR A 55 6.98 -7.69 3.36
C THR A 55 6.98 -6.18 3.47
N VAL A 56 5.79 -5.58 3.42
CA VAL A 56 5.59 -4.13 3.58
C VAL A 56 4.68 -3.89 4.77
N LEU A 57 5.03 -2.94 5.62
CA LEU A 57 4.17 -2.47 6.70
C LEU A 57 3.69 -1.04 6.41
N ILE A 58 2.46 -0.76 6.83
CA ILE A 58 1.91 0.60 6.84
C ILE A 58 1.37 0.84 8.23
N ASP A 59 1.93 1.86 8.89
CA ASP A 59 1.64 2.18 10.29
C ASP A 59 1.85 0.98 11.23
N GLY A 60 1.47 1.07 12.46
CA GLY A 60 1.64 0.02 13.47
C GLY A 60 1.59 0.62 14.87
N GLY A 61 0.53 1.40 15.08
CA GLY A 61 0.26 2.01 16.37
C GLY A 61 -0.42 1.09 17.34
N GLU A 62 -0.80 1.68 18.47
CA GLU A 62 -1.63 1.06 19.50
C GLU A 62 -2.67 2.05 19.98
N ALA A 63 -3.92 1.62 20.02
CA ALA A 63 -5.00 2.46 20.56
C ALA A 63 -4.86 2.72 22.09
N TRP A 64 -4.12 1.85 22.79
CA TRP A 64 -3.98 1.88 24.22
C TRP A 64 -2.51 1.79 24.64
N PRO A 65 -1.76 2.90 24.65
CA PRO A 65 -0.31 2.89 24.89
C PRO A 65 0.09 2.33 26.27
N ASN A 66 -0.85 2.27 27.22
CA ASN A 66 -0.59 1.78 28.57
C ASN A 66 -0.80 0.26 28.73
N LYS A 67 -1.20 -0.46 27.66
CA LYS A 67 -1.27 -1.92 27.70
C LYS A 67 0.12 -2.51 27.42
N PRO A 68 0.52 -3.53 28.20
CA PRO A 68 1.80 -4.22 27.96
C PRO A 68 1.79 -5.05 26.66
N GLU A 69 0.62 -5.33 26.15
CA GLU A 69 0.43 -6.14 24.96
C GLU A 69 0.57 -5.28 23.71
N ARG A 70 1.56 -5.60 22.91
CA ARG A 70 1.79 -4.97 21.60
C ARG A 70 1.09 -5.79 20.54
N LEU A 71 -0.16 -5.44 20.25
CA LEU A 71 -1.04 -6.26 19.39
C LEU A 71 -0.48 -6.43 17.99
N PHE A 72 0.05 -5.36 17.38
CA PHE A 72 0.58 -5.44 16.02
C PHE A 72 1.81 -6.35 15.91
N PRO A 73 2.86 -6.20 16.76
CA PRO A 73 3.97 -7.15 16.79
C PRO A 73 3.54 -8.59 17.08
N GLN A 74 2.58 -8.82 17.96
CA GLN A 74 2.04 -10.17 18.19
C GLN A 74 1.37 -10.75 16.94
N TYR A 75 0.61 -9.93 16.22
CA TYR A 75 0.01 -10.34 14.96
C TYR A 75 1.08 -10.72 13.92
N LEU A 76 2.09 -9.87 13.75
CA LEU A 76 3.20 -10.13 12.81
C LEU A 76 3.93 -11.44 13.12
N GLU A 77 4.13 -11.72 14.43
CA GLU A 77 4.71 -12.99 14.86
C GLU A 77 3.81 -14.18 14.54
N ALA A 78 2.50 -14.06 14.83
CA ALA A 78 1.53 -15.14 14.65
C ALA A 78 1.36 -15.51 13.17
N VAL A 79 1.43 -14.54 12.25
CA VAL A 79 1.40 -14.80 10.80
C VAL A 79 2.77 -15.11 10.20
N GLY A 80 3.81 -15.25 11.03
CA GLY A 80 5.13 -15.73 10.62
C GLY A 80 5.97 -14.71 9.84
N VAL A 81 5.83 -13.41 10.11
CA VAL A 81 6.73 -12.40 9.53
C VAL A 81 8.16 -12.66 9.99
N THR A 82 9.10 -12.72 9.04
CA THR A 82 10.52 -12.98 9.29
C THR A 82 11.41 -11.78 9.02
N HIS A 83 10.94 -10.82 8.21
CA HIS A 83 11.66 -9.59 7.86
C HIS A 83 10.67 -8.51 7.41
N VAL A 84 11.14 -7.27 7.36
CA VAL A 84 10.43 -6.11 6.82
C VAL A 84 11.32 -5.43 5.80
N ASP A 85 10.85 -5.32 4.56
CA ASP A 85 11.58 -4.62 3.48
C ASP A 85 11.31 -3.13 3.50
N VAL A 86 10.02 -2.78 3.61
CA VAL A 86 9.55 -1.39 3.60
C VAL A 86 8.56 -1.16 4.73
N TYR A 87 8.72 -0.03 5.41
CA TYR A 87 7.81 0.41 6.44
C TYR A 87 7.35 1.85 6.14
N ILE A 88 6.08 2.05 5.85
CA ILE A 88 5.51 3.37 5.58
C ILE A 88 4.81 3.85 6.86
N VAL A 89 5.25 5.00 7.38
CA VAL A 89 4.63 5.68 8.52
C VAL A 89 3.87 6.89 7.99
N THR A 90 2.53 6.84 8.04
CA THR A 90 1.72 7.90 7.47
C THR A 90 1.91 9.22 8.19
N HIS A 91 1.94 9.18 9.53
CA HIS A 91 2.31 10.29 10.40
C HIS A 91 2.70 9.79 11.80
N TRP A 92 3.16 10.69 12.68
CA TRP A 92 3.82 10.31 13.95
C TRP A 92 2.91 10.35 15.18
N HIS A 93 1.60 10.16 15.06
CA HIS A 93 0.76 9.88 16.22
C HIS A 93 0.95 8.44 16.71
N LEU A 94 0.82 8.21 18.02
CA LEU A 94 1.11 6.93 18.65
C LEU A 94 0.25 5.78 18.13
N ASP A 95 -0.98 6.06 17.76
CA ASP A 95 -1.90 5.12 17.13
C ASP A 95 -1.53 4.76 15.67
N HIS A 96 -0.43 5.33 15.15
CA HIS A 96 0.17 4.99 13.86
C HIS A 96 1.62 4.51 13.96
N CYS A 97 2.41 5.04 14.91
CA CYS A 97 3.86 4.82 14.91
C CYS A 97 4.44 4.16 16.17
N MET A 98 3.63 3.88 17.19
CA MET A 98 4.14 3.47 18.51
C MET A 98 5.07 2.25 18.49
N ASN A 99 4.87 1.32 17.56
CA ASN A 99 5.64 0.08 17.49
C ASN A 99 6.83 0.14 16.51
N VAL A 100 7.11 1.27 15.86
CA VAL A 100 8.13 1.38 14.78
C VAL A 100 9.46 0.74 15.22
N ASN A 101 10.09 1.23 16.28
CA ASN A 101 11.39 0.70 16.70
C ASN A 101 11.30 -0.73 17.24
N HIS A 102 10.22 -1.09 17.92
CA HIS A 102 10.05 -2.47 18.40
C HIS A 102 9.94 -3.49 17.24
N ILE A 103 9.24 -3.11 16.17
CA ILE A 103 9.14 -3.92 14.96
C ILE A 103 10.50 -4.00 14.25
N LEU A 104 11.19 -2.86 14.13
CA LEU A 104 12.51 -2.81 13.50
C LEU A 104 13.57 -3.59 14.29
N GLU A 105 13.52 -3.60 15.61
CA GLU A 105 14.39 -4.43 16.45
C GLU A 105 14.25 -5.92 16.15
N ARG A 106 13.07 -6.35 15.79
CA ARG A 106 12.76 -7.78 15.62
C ARG A 106 12.86 -8.25 14.17
N TRP A 107 12.36 -7.46 13.24
CA TRP A 107 12.22 -7.84 11.83
C TRP A 107 12.88 -6.87 10.85
N GLY A 108 13.39 -5.74 11.31
CA GLY A 108 14.10 -4.78 10.50
C GLY A 108 15.58 -5.08 10.38
N GLY A 109 16.23 -4.32 9.51
CA GLY A 109 17.69 -4.39 9.29
C GLY A 109 18.18 -3.22 8.46
N GLY A 110 19.48 -3.18 8.17
CA GLY A 110 20.08 -2.11 7.36
C GLY A 110 19.55 -2.02 5.92
N SER A 111 18.83 -3.04 5.44
CA SER A 111 18.12 -3.02 4.15
C SER A 111 16.69 -2.51 4.25
N THR A 112 16.13 -2.39 5.47
CA THR A 112 14.75 -1.88 5.67
C THR A 112 14.72 -0.39 5.45
N VAL A 113 13.81 0.07 4.60
CA VAL A 113 13.58 1.50 4.37
C VAL A 113 12.28 1.92 5.04
N VAL A 114 12.37 2.94 5.89
CA VAL A 114 11.21 3.57 6.55
C VAL A 114 10.87 4.85 5.81
N TYR A 115 9.67 4.95 5.28
CA TYR A 115 9.16 6.14 4.61
C TYR A 115 8.22 6.93 5.52
N GLY A 116 8.31 8.26 5.45
CA GLY A 116 7.39 9.17 6.13
C GLY A 116 7.31 10.51 5.43
N ALA A 117 6.31 11.33 5.78
CA ALA A 117 6.08 12.62 5.14
C ALA A 117 7.13 13.69 5.54
N SER A 118 7.60 13.67 6.80
CA SER A 118 8.55 14.66 7.32
C SER A 118 9.95 14.49 6.73
N ALA A 119 10.72 15.58 6.69
CA ALA A 119 12.10 15.55 6.17
C ALA A 119 13.03 14.67 7.01
N GLU A 120 12.73 14.55 8.29
CA GLU A 120 13.50 13.78 9.26
C GLU A 120 12.57 12.84 10.05
N VAL A 121 13.13 11.75 10.55
CA VAL A 121 12.42 10.88 11.47
C VAL A 121 12.07 11.67 12.74
N ASN A 122 10.90 11.36 13.33
CA ASN A 122 10.53 11.95 14.59
C ASN A 122 11.61 11.65 15.66
N PRO A 123 12.11 12.68 16.38
CA PRO A 123 13.18 12.52 17.37
C PRO A 123 12.93 11.42 18.41
N ASP A 124 11.67 11.15 18.76
CA ASP A 124 11.30 10.10 19.73
C ASP A 124 11.61 8.69 19.21
N TYR A 125 11.79 8.53 17.90
CA TYR A 125 12.12 7.26 17.23
C TYR A 125 13.54 7.23 16.64
N ALA A 126 14.29 8.32 16.76
CA ALA A 126 15.67 8.41 16.25
C ALA A 126 16.70 7.95 17.31
N PRO A 127 17.75 7.14 16.95
CA PRO A 127 17.88 6.51 15.62
C PRO A 127 16.90 5.34 15.46
N LEU A 128 16.55 5.05 14.21
CA LEU A 128 15.77 3.85 13.91
C LEU A 128 16.57 2.59 14.30
N ALA A 129 15.85 1.62 14.85
CA ALA A 129 16.46 0.38 15.32
C ALA A 129 17.06 -0.44 14.16
N ASN A 130 18.05 -1.29 14.48
CA ASN A 130 18.74 -2.21 13.57
C ASN A 130 19.34 -1.59 12.31
N GLY A 131 19.59 -0.28 12.33
CA GLY A 131 20.19 0.42 11.19
C GLY A 131 19.24 0.63 10.01
N ALA A 132 17.93 0.53 10.22
CA ALA A 132 16.93 0.88 9.21
C ALA A 132 17.11 2.32 8.72
N VAL A 133 16.86 2.56 7.44
CA VAL A 133 17.12 3.84 6.79
C VAL A 133 15.83 4.63 6.64
N TYR A 134 15.79 5.87 7.13
CA TYR A 134 14.65 6.76 6.91
C TYR A 134 14.78 7.50 5.58
N GLN A 135 13.66 7.58 4.86
CA GLN A 135 13.55 8.39 3.64
C GLN A 135 12.24 9.20 3.66
N GLN A 136 12.35 10.48 3.31
CA GLN A 136 11.15 11.28 3.12
C GLN A 136 10.43 10.85 1.84
N MET A 137 9.10 10.68 1.92
CA MET A 137 8.22 10.50 0.76
C MET A 137 7.44 11.80 0.51
N LYS A 138 7.44 12.29 -0.72
CA LYS A 138 6.86 13.57 -1.12
C LYS A 138 5.79 13.41 -2.19
N ASP A 139 4.92 14.41 -2.32
CA ASP A 139 3.97 14.52 -3.42
C ASP A 139 4.65 14.34 -4.79
N GLY A 140 4.32 13.26 -5.46
CA GLY A 140 4.84 12.87 -6.76
C GLY A 140 5.92 11.81 -6.75
N ASP A 141 6.39 11.41 -5.58
CA ASP A 141 7.32 10.28 -5.50
C ASP A 141 6.61 8.99 -5.88
N GLU A 142 7.32 8.17 -6.65
CA GLU A 142 6.91 6.83 -7.03
C GLU A 142 8.01 5.85 -6.69
N LEU A 143 7.64 4.72 -6.13
CA LEU A 143 8.57 3.62 -5.89
C LEU A 143 7.92 2.28 -6.25
N THR A 144 8.73 1.32 -6.69
CA THR A 144 8.30 -0.06 -6.93
C THR A 144 8.95 -0.96 -5.91
N ILE A 145 8.14 -1.74 -5.20
CA ILE A 145 8.56 -2.66 -4.16
C ILE A 145 8.44 -4.09 -4.69
N GLY A 146 9.48 -4.90 -4.46
CA GLY A 146 9.51 -6.32 -4.88
C GLY A 146 9.28 -6.55 -6.38
N GLY A 147 9.43 -5.51 -7.21
CA GLY A 147 9.21 -5.57 -8.66
C GLY A 147 7.74 -5.55 -9.11
N TRP A 148 6.76 -5.55 -8.18
CA TRP A 148 5.35 -5.72 -8.50
C TRP A 148 4.41 -4.67 -7.90
N LEU A 149 4.69 -4.20 -6.69
CA LEU A 149 3.84 -3.22 -5.99
C LEU A 149 4.37 -1.81 -6.26
N THR A 150 3.60 -0.98 -6.97
CA THR A 150 3.92 0.43 -7.15
C THR A 150 3.24 1.26 -6.06
N VAL A 151 3.97 2.18 -5.46
CA VAL A 151 3.49 3.16 -4.49
C VAL A 151 3.62 4.54 -5.09
N ASN A 152 2.50 5.22 -5.28
CA ASN A 152 2.45 6.60 -5.80
C ASN A 152 2.03 7.55 -4.68
N CYS A 153 2.93 8.41 -4.22
CA CYS A 153 2.60 9.44 -3.24
C CYS A 153 1.78 10.55 -3.89
N VAL A 154 0.55 10.73 -3.44
CA VAL A 154 -0.40 11.73 -3.96
C VAL A 154 -0.63 12.90 -3.00
N GLY A 155 0.00 12.89 -1.85
CA GLY A 155 -0.05 13.91 -0.81
C GLY A 155 0.68 13.51 0.47
N PRO A 156 0.88 14.47 1.40
CA PRO A 156 0.40 15.85 1.37
C PRO A 156 1.21 16.72 0.39
N LYS A 157 0.57 17.72 -0.21
CA LYS A 157 1.26 18.70 -1.06
C LYS A 157 2.38 19.44 -0.35
N THR A 158 2.19 19.66 0.93
CA THR A 158 3.12 20.37 1.79
C THR A 158 2.96 19.86 3.21
N VAL A 159 4.05 19.40 3.80
CA VAL A 159 4.12 19.09 5.23
C VAL A 159 4.11 20.41 5.99
N LYS A 160 3.14 20.59 6.87
CA LYS A 160 2.90 21.89 7.53
C LYS A 160 3.65 21.99 8.86
N ASN A 161 3.95 20.87 9.51
CA ASN A 161 4.49 20.83 10.87
C ASN A 161 3.70 21.73 11.85
N SER A 162 2.36 21.78 11.66
CA SER A 162 1.48 22.78 12.28
C SER A 162 1.03 22.41 13.69
N GLY A 163 1.60 21.37 14.28
CA GLY A 163 1.15 20.84 15.58
C GLY A 163 -0.05 19.89 15.47
N ASN A 164 -0.75 19.85 14.33
CA ASN A 164 -1.73 18.82 14.01
C ASN A 164 -1.12 17.86 12.98
N GLN A 165 -0.53 16.79 13.46
CA GLN A 165 0.21 15.82 12.62
C GLN A 165 -0.71 15.07 11.65
N ASN A 166 -2.02 14.96 11.91
CA ASN A 166 -2.97 14.37 10.96
C ASN A 166 -2.93 15.06 9.60
N MET A 167 -2.78 16.40 9.60
CA MET A 167 -2.72 17.17 8.33
C MET A 167 -1.48 16.87 7.50
N ASP A 168 -0.47 16.26 8.09
CA ASP A 168 0.78 15.87 7.43
C ASP A 168 0.79 14.38 7.03
N SER A 169 -0.37 13.69 7.16
CA SER A 169 -0.52 12.30 6.77
C SER A 169 -0.12 12.06 5.32
N LEU A 170 0.74 11.08 5.09
CA LEU A 170 0.98 10.56 3.75
C LEU A 170 -0.32 10.03 3.13
N ASN A 171 -0.55 10.44 1.90
CA ASN A 171 -1.60 9.88 1.06
C ASN A 171 -0.93 9.23 -0.14
N PHE A 172 -1.17 7.95 -0.36
CA PHE A 172 -0.55 7.23 -1.46
C PHE A 172 -1.47 6.16 -2.02
N VAL A 173 -1.30 5.91 -3.32
CA VAL A 173 -1.99 4.84 -4.04
C VAL A 173 -1.03 3.68 -4.21
N LEU A 174 -1.43 2.51 -3.74
CA LEU A 174 -0.81 1.24 -4.07
C LEU A 174 -1.43 0.72 -5.36
N ILE A 175 -0.59 0.32 -6.30
CA ILE A 175 -1.01 -0.31 -7.55
C ILE A 175 -0.42 -1.71 -7.60
N TYR A 176 -1.29 -2.71 -7.72
CA TYR A 176 -0.92 -4.11 -7.90
C TYR A 176 -1.72 -4.71 -9.05
N GLY A 177 -1.06 -5.00 -10.16
CA GLY A 177 -1.76 -5.34 -11.40
C GLY A 177 -2.72 -4.22 -11.82
N GLN A 178 -4.01 -4.53 -11.90
CA GLN A 178 -5.07 -3.57 -12.24
C GLN A 178 -5.72 -2.94 -10.98
N LYS A 179 -5.35 -3.38 -9.78
CA LYS A 179 -5.97 -2.93 -8.53
C LYS A 179 -5.26 -1.72 -7.95
N ARG A 180 -6.07 -0.75 -7.51
CA ARG A 180 -5.62 0.51 -6.92
C ARG A 180 -6.23 0.66 -5.53
N MET A 181 -5.38 0.89 -4.53
CA MET A 181 -5.76 0.99 -3.13
C MET A 181 -5.24 2.31 -2.57
N LEU A 182 -6.12 3.19 -2.11
CA LEU A 182 -5.75 4.49 -1.55
C LEU A 182 -5.64 4.40 -0.03
N PHE A 183 -4.48 4.74 0.48
CA PHE A 183 -4.22 4.96 1.90
C PHE A 183 -4.12 6.45 2.20
N THR A 184 -4.81 6.90 3.25
CA THR A 184 -5.01 8.32 3.54
C THR A 184 -4.39 8.78 4.86
N GLY A 185 -3.84 7.86 5.65
CA GLY A 185 -3.56 8.16 7.04
C GLY A 185 -4.82 8.70 7.73
N ASP A 186 -4.69 9.81 8.43
CA ASP A 186 -5.80 10.43 9.14
C ASP A 186 -6.38 11.66 8.45
N TYR A 187 -5.83 12.06 7.30
CA TYR A 187 -6.29 13.26 6.65
C TYR A 187 -6.14 13.23 5.12
N ALA A 188 -7.24 13.34 4.42
CA ALA A 188 -7.29 13.44 2.96
C ALA A 188 -8.14 14.62 2.46
N ALA A 189 -8.55 15.53 3.36
CA ALA A 189 -9.46 16.64 3.03
C ALA A 189 -8.74 17.82 2.35
N SER A 190 -9.56 18.69 1.74
CA SER A 190 -9.21 20.06 1.32
C SER A 190 -7.90 20.23 0.56
N GLY A 191 -7.66 19.38 -0.41
CA GLY A 191 -6.51 19.53 -1.29
C GLY A 191 -5.22 18.95 -0.71
N ASN A 192 -5.29 18.14 0.32
CA ASN A 192 -4.15 17.33 0.77
C ASN A 192 -3.70 16.42 -0.37
N ILE A 193 -4.64 15.75 -1.03
CA ILE A 193 -4.38 15.07 -2.29
C ILE A 193 -4.36 16.08 -3.43
N ASN A 194 -3.30 16.04 -4.23
CA ASN A 194 -3.13 16.96 -5.34
C ASN A 194 -4.11 16.62 -6.47
N ARG A 195 -4.82 17.65 -6.98
CA ARG A 195 -5.79 17.48 -8.07
C ARG A 195 -5.22 16.89 -9.36
N LYS A 196 -3.91 17.02 -9.57
CA LYS A 196 -3.24 16.40 -10.72
C LYS A 196 -3.36 14.86 -10.76
N TYR A 197 -3.69 14.23 -9.60
CA TYR A 197 -3.86 12.79 -9.49
C TYR A 197 -5.31 12.32 -9.57
N GLN A 198 -6.25 13.16 -10.00
CA GLN A 198 -7.66 12.78 -10.06
C GLN A 198 -7.91 11.49 -10.84
N ASP A 199 -7.18 11.27 -11.94
CA ASP A 199 -7.35 10.06 -12.75
C ASP A 199 -6.77 8.82 -12.05
N LEU A 200 -5.70 8.99 -11.28
CA LEU A 200 -5.08 7.91 -10.51
C LEU A 200 -5.99 7.43 -9.37
N VAL A 201 -6.69 8.36 -8.72
CA VAL A 201 -7.56 8.05 -7.57
C VAL A 201 -9.05 7.87 -7.96
N ARG A 202 -9.40 8.04 -9.22
CA ARG A 202 -10.79 7.88 -9.71
C ARG A 202 -11.19 6.42 -9.66
N ASN A 203 -12.40 6.14 -9.13
CA ASN A 203 -12.95 4.78 -9.02
C ASN A 203 -11.94 3.83 -8.41
N ILE A 204 -11.47 4.19 -7.20
CA ILE A 204 -10.47 3.40 -6.46
C ILE A 204 -11.07 2.05 -6.04
N ASP A 205 -10.31 0.97 -6.16
CA ASP A 205 -10.82 -0.35 -5.74
C ASP A 205 -10.97 -0.41 -4.23
N VAL A 206 -9.95 0.00 -3.47
CA VAL A 206 -9.95 -0.03 -2.00
C VAL A 206 -9.62 1.35 -1.44
N LEU A 207 -10.41 1.83 -0.51
CA LEU A 207 -10.16 3.03 0.26
C LEU A 207 -9.91 2.68 1.74
N LYS A 208 -8.72 2.95 2.26
CA LYS A 208 -8.54 3.09 3.71
C LYS A 208 -9.17 4.40 4.13
N PHE A 209 -10.29 4.34 4.84
CA PHE A 209 -11.00 5.55 5.28
C PHE A 209 -10.17 6.29 6.33
N PRO A 210 -10.02 7.63 6.23
CA PRO A 210 -9.14 8.38 7.12
C PRO A 210 -9.65 8.42 8.56
N HIS A 211 -8.72 8.65 9.49
CA HIS A 211 -8.96 8.97 10.90
C HIS A 211 -9.94 8.00 11.58
N HIS A 212 -9.69 6.70 11.41
CA HIS A 212 -10.47 5.60 12.03
C HIS A 212 -12.00 5.68 11.77
N GLY A 213 -12.40 6.38 10.71
CA GLY A 213 -13.81 6.58 10.36
C GLY A 213 -14.50 7.69 11.14
N ILE A 214 -13.76 8.59 11.78
CA ILE A 214 -14.35 9.73 12.47
C ILE A 214 -14.97 10.69 11.44
N LEU A 215 -16.27 10.89 11.56
CA LEU A 215 -17.03 11.91 10.83
C LEU A 215 -17.33 13.05 11.80
N ASP A 216 -16.47 14.08 11.83
CA ASP A 216 -16.71 15.25 12.65
C ASP A 216 -17.61 16.26 11.91
N ASP A 217 -18.91 16.22 12.23
CA ASP A 217 -19.92 17.13 11.70
C ASP A 217 -19.91 18.52 12.39
N LYS A 218 -19.30 18.64 13.58
CA LYS A 218 -19.31 19.87 14.39
C LYS A 218 -18.43 20.96 13.80
N THR A 219 -17.36 20.55 13.11
CA THR A 219 -16.41 21.49 12.49
C THR A 219 -16.63 21.67 10.99
N ASN A 220 -17.56 20.92 10.36
CA ASN A 220 -17.69 20.79 8.89
C ASN A 220 -16.38 20.42 8.20
N THR A 221 -15.44 19.84 8.92
CA THR A 221 -14.16 19.36 8.41
C THR A 221 -14.19 17.85 8.43
N TYR A 222 -14.81 17.27 7.43
CA TYR A 222 -14.61 15.83 7.18
C TYR A 222 -13.14 15.61 6.87
N GLU A 223 -12.53 14.62 7.52
CA GLU A 223 -11.13 14.22 7.26
C GLU A 223 -10.92 13.71 5.83
N ILE A 224 -12.02 13.50 5.12
CA ILE A 224 -12.03 13.30 3.67
C ILE A 224 -13.00 14.31 3.02
N GLY A 225 -12.50 15.07 2.06
CA GLY A 225 -13.30 16.11 1.40
C GLY A 225 -14.40 15.52 0.52
N VAL A 226 -15.63 16.09 0.61
CA VAL A 226 -16.79 15.72 -0.22
C VAL A 226 -16.44 15.74 -1.73
N VAL A 227 -15.67 16.74 -2.15
CA VAL A 227 -15.23 16.85 -3.57
C VAL A 227 -14.33 15.68 -3.96
N LEU A 228 -13.45 15.26 -3.07
CA LEU A 228 -12.59 14.11 -3.31
C LEU A 228 -13.41 12.82 -3.36
N MET A 229 -14.39 12.66 -2.45
CA MET A 229 -15.25 11.47 -2.41
C MET A 229 -15.98 11.23 -3.74
N ARG A 230 -16.39 12.29 -4.43
CA ARG A 230 -17.01 12.19 -5.76
C ARG A 230 -16.09 11.57 -6.81
N VAL A 231 -14.80 11.79 -6.66
CA VAL A 231 -13.78 11.23 -7.58
C VAL A 231 -13.44 9.79 -7.19
N LEU A 232 -13.29 9.53 -5.90
CA LEU A 232 -12.84 8.22 -5.39
C LEU A 232 -13.81 7.11 -5.74
N SER A 233 -15.12 7.31 -5.50
CA SER A 233 -16.16 6.29 -5.76
C SER A 233 -15.68 4.85 -5.48
N PRO A 234 -15.29 4.52 -4.23
CA PRO A 234 -14.60 3.27 -3.92
C PRO A 234 -15.52 2.05 -4.07
N THR A 235 -14.92 0.89 -4.36
CA THR A 235 -15.62 -0.41 -4.36
C THR A 235 -15.60 -1.05 -2.98
N TYR A 236 -14.45 -1.00 -2.29
CA TYR A 236 -14.25 -1.52 -0.94
C TYR A 236 -13.74 -0.43 -0.01
N VAL A 237 -14.17 -0.46 1.24
CA VAL A 237 -13.74 0.51 2.26
C VAL A 237 -13.27 -0.22 3.50
N LEU A 238 -12.07 0.12 3.96
CA LEU A 238 -11.47 -0.34 5.19
C LEU A 238 -11.52 0.76 6.25
N ILE A 239 -12.06 0.44 7.41
CA ILE A 239 -12.15 1.36 8.54
C ILE A 239 -11.36 0.77 9.71
N PRO A 240 -10.21 1.34 10.09
CA PRO A 240 -9.52 0.92 11.30
C PRO A 240 -10.22 1.49 12.53
N GLY A 241 -10.85 0.63 13.32
CA GLY A 241 -11.51 1.06 14.55
C GLY A 241 -13.00 0.78 14.61
N ALA A 242 -13.70 1.52 15.48
CA ALA A 242 -15.06 1.22 15.89
C ALA A 242 -16.14 2.10 15.21
N ALA A 243 -15.77 2.84 14.18
CA ALA A 243 -16.73 3.70 13.50
C ALA A 243 -17.92 2.91 12.92
N SER A 244 -19.05 3.56 12.82
CA SER A 244 -20.28 2.95 12.32
C SER A 244 -20.17 2.69 10.81
N VAL A 245 -20.17 1.42 10.42
CA VAL A 245 -20.25 1.00 9.01
C VAL A 245 -21.42 1.70 8.30
N TRP A 246 -22.56 1.83 8.98
CA TRP A 246 -23.73 2.49 8.44
C TRP A 246 -23.52 3.98 8.14
N GLU A 247 -22.89 4.71 9.05
CA GLU A 247 -22.63 6.15 8.87
C GLU A 247 -21.63 6.38 7.75
N ILE A 248 -20.56 5.61 7.71
CA ILE A 248 -19.55 5.70 6.65
C ILE A 248 -20.15 5.34 5.29
N TRP A 249 -20.91 4.25 5.22
CA TRP A 249 -21.58 3.87 3.98
C TRP A 249 -22.54 4.96 3.47
N ASN A 250 -23.38 5.53 4.35
CA ASN A 250 -24.29 6.60 3.98
C ASN A 250 -23.54 7.85 3.48
N PHE A 251 -22.44 8.22 4.15
CA PHE A 251 -21.61 9.33 3.73
C PHE A 251 -21.04 9.10 2.32
N ILE A 252 -20.46 7.94 2.06
CA ILE A 252 -19.90 7.62 0.76
C ILE A 252 -20.99 7.57 -0.31
N ALA A 253 -22.10 6.88 -0.05
CA ALA A 253 -23.22 6.75 -0.97
C ALA A 253 -23.84 8.12 -1.34
N ALA A 254 -23.84 9.09 -0.39
CA ALA A 254 -24.36 10.42 -0.63
C ALA A 254 -23.47 11.28 -1.56
N TYR A 255 -22.15 11.01 -1.57
CA TYR A 255 -21.19 11.88 -2.24
C TYR A 255 -20.42 11.25 -3.40
N SER A 256 -20.38 9.92 -3.52
CA SER A 256 -19.76 9.24 -4.66
C SER A 256 -20.50 9.54 -5.97
N ALA A 257 -19.74 9.77 -7.05
CA ALA A 257 -20.32 9.96 -8.37
C ALA A 257 -20.83 8.63 -8.96
N GLU A 258 -20.09 7.56 -8.69
CA GLU A 258 -20.41 6.20 -9.11
C GLU A 258 -20.89 5.41 -7.89
N GLN A 259 -21.94 4.61 -8.06
CA GLN A 259 -22.50 3.78 -6.97
C GLN A 259 -21.87 2.39 -6.97
N ASN A 260 -20.55 2.32 -6.85
CA ASN A 260 -19.78 1.08 -6.85
C ASN A 260 -19.79 0.37 -5.49
N LEU A 261 -20.04 1.13 -4.42
CA LEU A 261 -19.98 0.65 -3.05
C LEU A 261 -21.34 0.08 -2.60
N THR A 262 -21.35 -1.18 -2.20
CA THR A 262 -22.44 -1.74 -1.42
C THR A 262 -22.13 -1.68 0.07
N ARG A 263 -23.15 -1.76 0.94
CA ARG A 263 -22.93 -1.75 2.38
C ARG A 263 -22.04 -2.89 2.86
N ASP A 264 -22.15 -4.04 2.23
CA ASP A 264 -21.41 -5.26 2.58
C ASP A 264 -19.93 -5.18 2.18
N HIS A 265 -19.54 -4.16 1.44
CA HIS A 265 -18.15 -3.85 1.09
C HIS A 265 -17.52 -2.76 1.98
N VAL A 266 -18.20 -2.36 3.06
CA VAL A 266 -17.65 -1.47 4.09
C VAL A 266 -17.27 -2.32 5.30
N TYR A 267 -16.00 -2.43 5.56
CA TYR A 267 -15.45 -3.29 6.60
C TYR A 267 -14.83 -2.47 7.71
N ASN A 268 -15.16 -2.80 8.95
CA ASN A 268 -14.36 -2.35 10.09
C ASN A 268 -13.75 -3.54 10.83
N ASN A 269 -12.58 -3.34 11.41
CA ASN A 269 -11.85 -4.38 12.11
C ASN A 269 -12.23 -4.55 13.59
N ARG A 270 -13.35 -3.95 14.03
CA ARG A 270 -13.80 -4.00 15.42
C ARG A 270 -13.95 -5.43 15.97
N PHE A 271 -14.35 -6.37 15.11
CA PHE A 271 -14.65 -7.74 15.51
C PHE A 271 -13.55 -8.74 15.16
N GLY A 272 -12.53 -8.33 14.46
CA GLY A 272 -11.43 -9.20 14.06
C GLY A 272 -10.58 -8.62 12.94
N ASN A 273 -9.53 -9.31 12.57
CA ASN A 273 -8.67 -8.90 11.47
C ASN A 273 -9.40 -9.08 10.12
N ILE A 274 -9.01 -8.26 9.16
CA ILE A 274 -9.54 -8.31 7.79
C ILE A 274 -8.37 -8.54 6.85
N VAL A 275 -8.52 -9.49 5.92
CA VAL A 275 -7.50 -9.77 4.91
C VAL A 275 -8.12 -9.66 3.52
N LEU A 276 -7.50 -8.85 2.67
CA LEU A 276 -7.79 -8.79 1.25
C LEU A 276 -6.74 -9.59 0.50
N LEU A 277 -7.22 -10.47 -0.38
CA LEU A 277 -6.38 -11.24 -1.29
C LEU A 277 -6.58 -10.71 -2.70
N THR A 278 -5.50 -10.51 -3.43
CA THR A 278 -5.60 -10.10 -4.84
C THR A 278 -4.48 -10.68 -5.70
N ASP A 279 -4.89 -11.15 -6.87
CA ASP A 279 -4.01 -11.56 -7.97
C ASP A 279 -3.69 -10.39 -8.92
N GLY A 280 -4.15 -9.17 -8.59
CA GLY A 280 -4.04 -7.98 -9.42
C GLY A 280 -5.22 -7.77 -10.38
N GLU A 281 -6.14 -8.73 -10.51
CA GLU A 281 -7.35 -8.63 -11.33
C GLU A 281 -8.62 -8.68 -10.48
N THR A 282 -8.63 -9.49 -9.43
CA THR A 282 -9.77 -9.69 -8.53
C THR A 282 -9.39 -9.32 -7.09
N ILE A 283 -10.38 -9.09 -6.24
CA ILE A 283 -10.20 -8.90 -4.80
C ILE A 283 -11.18 -9.84 -4.08
N GLU A 284 -10.65 -10.66 -3.19
CA GLU A 284 -11.41 -11.43 -2.21
C GLU A 284 -11.19 -10.84 -0.83
N VAL A 285 -12.24 -10.81 0.02
CA VAL A 285 -12.16 -10.25 1.38
C VAL A 285 -12.54 -11.30 2.41
N CYS A 286 -11.60 -11.59 3.31
CA CYS A 286 -11.79 -12.45 4.47
C CYS A 286 -11.95 -11.58 5.73
N THR A 287 -12.97 -11.84 6.53
CA THR A 287 -13.25 -11.09 7.76
C THR A 287 -13.15 -11.99 8.99
N ASN A 288 -12.88 -11.40 10.15
CA ASN A 288 -12.71 -12.12 11.43
C ASN A 288 -11.59 -13.16 11.37
N VAL A 289 -10.53 -12.84 10.69
CA VAL A 289 -9.42 -13.75 10.45
C VAL A 289 -8.62 -13.99 11.72
N ASP A 290 -8.46 -15.29 12.09
CA ASP A 290 -7.47 -15.69 13.09
C ASP A 290 -6.08 -15.71 12.42
N PRO A 291 -5.06 -15.06 13.00
CA PRO A 291 -3.71 -15.10 12.46
C PRO A 291 -3.19 -16.54 12.26
N ALA A 292 -3.64 -17.50 13.09
CA ALA A 292 -3.26 -18.90 12.97
C ALA A 292 -3.76 -19.58 11.67
N ASP A 293 -4.81 -19.07 11.07
CA ASP A 293 -5.37 -19.58 9.80
C ASP A 293 -4.53 -19.14 8.59
N PHE A 294 -3.80 -18.04 8.72
CA PHE A 294 -2.82 -17.58 7.75
C PHE A 294 -1.44 -18.15 8.11
N ASN A 295 -1.35 -19.46 8.03
CA ASN A 295 -0.10 -20.17 8.25
C ASN A 295 0.98 -19.62 7.29
N PRO A 296 2.23 -19.41 7.77
CA PRO A 296 3.25 -18.73 6.99
C PRO A 296 3.38 -19.38 5.62
N TYR A 297 3.41 -18.53 4.63
CA TYR A 297 3.75 -18.83 3.25
C TYR A 297 4.86 -19.88 3.25
N GLN A 298 4.55 -21.11 2.90
CA GLN A 298 5.51 -22.15 2.58
C GLN A 298 5.76 -22.02 1.07
N PRO A 299 6.87 -21.43 0.62
CA PRO A 299 7.22 -21.48 -0.79
C PRO A 299 7.37 -22.95 -1.17
N GLU A 300 6.59 -23.41 -2.14
CA GLU A 300 6.80 -24.70 -2.79
C GLU A 300 8.15 -24.74 -3.53
#